data_399d41668a14e716f595f0c0b3c933b1
#
_entry.id   399d41668a14e716f595f0c0b3c933b1
#
_cell.length_a   1.000
_cell.length_b   1.000
_cell.length_c   1.000
_cell.angle_alpha   90.00
_cell.angle_beta   90.00
_cell.angle_gamma   90.00
#
_symmetry.space_group_name_H-M   'P 1'
#
loop_
_entity.id
_entity.type
_entity.pdbx_description
1 polymer ?
#
loop_
_entity_poly.entity_id
_entity_poly.type
_entity_poly.pdbx_seq_one_letter_code
_entity_poly.pdbx_strand_id
1 'polypeptide(L)'
;MAQWSFAIVADVHVFSSGQVPTSFSTVIARLAALAPRFVVVGGDATVGNPDDGVGADKVRGWWQSFQQALTPLRAAGIPVLAIAGNHDYYTAAHRSEYSAAWPTLDTDFTGVAPLLDGGSPPLSYSFDLDGVHVSLIHAVDQKLEPEVAAWLREDLAAAAGAGLRLVIGHVPLVSMIGHTSETFKNQLGSLLAQGQVAAYFSGHEHLVWEQELTFADGTVRQVHVGTASGTYHYPLNQSTCQAACQGDHGTIPLTGTRFALRPGTRLQADKVNICVVDIDGADFTVRHLCLREDQLVPFGE
;
A
#
# COMPACT_ATOMS: atom_id res chain seq x y z
N MET A 1 -4.32 25.99 3.89
CA MET A 1 -4.59 24.94 2.88
C MET A 1 -5.75 24.10 3.40
N ALA A 2 -6.55 23.48 2.53
CA ALA A 2 -7.67 22.67 2.99
C ALA A 2 -7.14 21.39 3.65
N GLN A 3 -7.74 20.99 4.78
CA GLN A 3 -7.49 19.69 5.39
C GLN A 3 -8.30 18.64 4.64
N TRP A 4 -7.66 17.52 4.31
CA TRP A 4 -8.30 16.40 3.64
C TRP A 4 -7.61 15.09 4.04
N SER A 5 -8.25 13.97 3.74
CA SER A 5 -7.66 12.66 4.01
C SER A 5 -7.83 11.71 2.83
N PHE A 6 -6.97 10.71 2.75
CA PHE A 6 -7.15 9.55 1.89
C PHE A 6 -6.95 8.26 2.70
N ALA A 7 -7.43 7.15 2.16
CA ALA A 7 -7.28 5.87 2.81
C ALA A 7 -6.49 4.89 1.93
N ILE A 8 -5.78 3.98 2.56
CA ILE A 8 -5.09 2.87 1.90
C ILE A 8 -5.65 1.57 2.47
N VAL A 9 -6.09 0.68 1.59
CA VAL A 9 -6.51 -0.69 1.87
C VAL A 9 -5.60 -1.63 1.10
N ALA A 10 -5.13 -2.71 1.71
CA ALA A 10 -4.26 -3.68 1.06
C ALA A 10 -4.60 -5.11 1.52
N ASP A 11 -4.07 -6.10 0.82
CA ASP A 11 -4.07 -7.50 1.25
C ASP A 11 -5.50 -8.03 1.52
N VAL A 12 -6.39 -7.81 0.56
CA VAL A 12 -7.80 -8.21 0.66
C VAL A 12 -7.99 -9.68 0.37
N HIS A 13 -7.30 -10.20 -0.63
CA HIS A 13 -7.31 -11.59 -1.04
C HIS A 13 -8.72 -12.14 -1.25
N VAL A 14 -9.45 -11.63 -2.27
CA VAL A 14 -10.68 -12.29 -2.73
C VAL A 14 -10.40 -13.79 -2.86
N PHE A 15 -11.21 -14.61 -2.20
CA PHE A 15 -10.95 -16.05 -2.09
C PHE A 15 -10.93 -16.76 -3.46
N SER A 16 -10.30 -17.92 -3.50
CA SER A 16 -10.23 -18.75 -4.71
C SER A 16 -11.63 -19.17 -5.24
N SER A 17 -12.65 -19.12 -4.41
CA SER A 17 -14.06 -19.29 -4.77
C SER A 17 -14.66 -18.07 -5.50
N GLY A 18 -13.97 -16.91 -5.50
CA GLY A 18 -14.50 -15.62 -5.93
C GLY A 18 -15.29 -14.87 -4.85
N GLN A 19 -15.40 -15.43 -3.65
CA GLN A 19 -16.07 -14.74 -2.55
C GLN A 19 -15.17 -13.63 -1.99
N VAL A 20 -15.76 -12.46 -1.80
CA VAL A 20 -15.12 -11.34 -1.10
C VAL A 20 -15.24 -11.55 0.40
N PRO A 21 -14.16 -11.33 1.18
CA PRO A 21 -14.25 -11.36 2.64
C PRO A 21 -15.31 -10.38 3.17
N THR A 22 -16.18 -10.84 4.05
CA THR A 22 -17.29 -10.01 4.61
C THR A 22 -16.75 -8.79 5.35
N SER A 23 -15.63 -8.96 6.07
CA SER A 23 -14.92 -7.87 6.74
C SER A 23 -14.53 -6.74 5.78
N PHE A 24 -14.05 -7.08 4.58
CA PHE A 24 -13.71 -6.07 3.56
C PHE A 24 -14.95 -5.31 3.09
N SER A 25 -16.06 -5.97 2.87
CA SER A 25 -17.33 -5.29 2.51
C SER A 25 -17.75 -4.29 3.59
N THR A 26 -17.58 -4.64 4.87
CA THR A 26 -17.83 -3.74 5.99
C THR A 26 -16.85 -2.57 5.99
N VAL A 27 -15.55 -2.81 5.78
CA VAL A 27 -14.52 -1.76 5.65
C VAL A 27 -14.91 -0.76 4.57
N ILE A 28 -15.29 -1.22 3.38
CA ILE A 28 -15.67 -0.36 2.25
C ILE A 28 -16.88 0.51 2.59
N ALA A 29 -17.90 -0.09 3.23
CA ALA A 29 -19.08 0.69 3.67
C ALA A 29 -18.72 1.77 4.70
N ARG A 30 -17.80 1.47 5.63
CA ARG A 30 -17.31 2.45 6.61
C ARG A 30 -16.43 3.53 5.99
N LEU A 31 -15.59 3.16 5.03
CA LEU A 31 -14.80 4.13 4.27
C LEU A 31 -15.68 5.06 3.45
N ALA A 32 -16.76 4.55 2.83
CA ALA A 32 -17.71 5.40 2.13
C ALA A 32 -18.36 6.43 3.07
N ALA A 33 -18.66 6.03 4.32
CA ALA A 33 -19.20 6.94 5.35
C ALA A 33 -18.14 7.93 5.89
N LEU A 34 -16.87 7.53 5.95
CA LEU A 34 -15.75 8.39 6.35
C LEU A 34 -15.45 9.47 5.30
N ALA A 35 -15.81 9.22 4.04
CA ALA A 35 -15.67 10.13 2.90
C ALA A 35 -14.24 10.65 2.70
N PRO A 36 -13.20 9.81 2.59
CA PRO A 36 -11.88 10.27 2.22
C PRO A 36 -11.89 10.88 0.81
N ARG A 37 -10.90 11.71 0.50
CA ARG A 37 -10.76 12.33 -0.82
C ARG A 37 -10.62 11.29 -1.94
N PHE A 38 -9.92 10.20 -1.65
CA PHE A 38 -9.77 9.00 -2.49
C PHE A 38 -9.36 7.79 -1.65
N VAL A 39 -9.42 6.61 -2.23
CA VAL A 39 -8.93 5.35 -1.64
C VAL A 39 -7.89 4.74 -2.57
N VAL A 40 -6.79 4.24 -2.00
CA VAL A 40 -5.78 3.46 -2.73
C VAL A 40 -5.89 2.00 -2.34
N VAL A 41 -6.00 1.12 -3.33
CA VAL A 41 -5.81 -0.32 -3.18
C VAL A 41 -4.32 -0.61 -3.31
N GLY A 42 -3.70 -0.91 -2.18
CA GLY A 42 -2.24 -1.07 -2.03
C GLY A 42 -1.72 -2.47 -2.41
N GLY A 43 -2.42 -3.17 -3.30
CA GLY A 43 -2.03 -4.50 -3.80
C GLY A 43 -2.69 -5.66 -3.07
N ASP A 44 -2.51 -6.86 -3.63
CA ASP A 44 -3.03 -8.14 -3.16
C ASP A 44 -4.57 -8.11 -2.95
N ALA A 45 -5.26 -7.57 -3.96
CA ALA A 45 -6.72 -7.55 -3.99
C ALA A 45 -7.30 -8.96 -4.16
N THR A 46 -6.63 -9.82 -4.93
CA THR A 46 -7.03 -11.19 -5.20
C THR A 46 -6.12 -12.20 -4.50
N VAL A 47 -6.63 -13.41 -4.26
CA VAL A 47 -5.82 -14.46 -3.64
C VAL A 47 -4.64 -14.87 -4.53
N GLY A 48 -4.78 -14.71 -5.84
CA GLY A 48 -3.80 -15.17 -6.81
C GLY A 48 -3.50 -16.68 -6.68
N ASN A 49 -2.73 -17.17 -7.62
CA ASN A 49 -2.12 -18.50 -7.52
C ASN A 49 -0.90 -18.51 -8.44
N PRO A 50 0.30 -18.82 -7.94
CA PRO A 50 1.52 -18.88 -8.76
C PRO A 50 1.49 -20.03 -9.79
N ASP A 51 0.60 -21.02 -9.61
CA ASP A 51 0.49 -22.13 -10.56
C ASP A 51 -0.12 -21.67 -11.88
N ASP A 52 0.52 -21.98 -12.99
CA ASP A 52 0.04 -21.63 -14.35
C ASP A 52 -1.29 -22.30 -14.74
N GLY A 53 -1.80 -23.21 -13.92
CA GLY A 53 -3.09 -23.89 -14.16
C GLY A 53 -4.33 -23.03 -13.89
N VAL A 54 -4.19 -21.81 -13.38
CA VAL A 54 -5.31 -20.91 -13.14
C VAL A 54 -5.63 -20.14 -14.40
N GLY A 55 -6.77 -20.50 -15.03
CA GLY A 55 -7.22 -19.84 -16.25
C GLY A 55 -7.67 -18.40 -16.05
N ALA A 56 -7.56 -17.58 -17.11
CA ALA A 56 -7.93 -16.17 -17.13
C ALA A 56 -9.37 -15.92 -16.66
N ASP A 57 -10.33 -16.77 -17.02
CA ASP A 57 -11.75 -16.61 -16.63
C ASP A 57 -11.92 -16.66 -15.10
N LYS A 58 -11.14 -17.49 -14.42
CA LYS A 58 -11.17 -17.55 -12.95
C LYS A 58 -10.60 -16.30 -12.32
N VAL A 59 -9.46 -15.84 -12.83
CA VAL A 59 -8.83 -14.58 -12.36
C VAL A 59 -9.76 -13.40 -12.62
N ARG A 60 -10.37 -13.34 -13.80
CA ARG A 60 -11.39 -12.34 -14.13
C ARG A 60 -12.55 -12.34 -13.16
N GLY A 61 -13.05 -13.53 -12.76
CA GLY A 61 -14.10 -13.67 -11.78
C GLY A 61 -13.73 -13.08 -10.41
N TRP A 62 -12.49 -13.25 -9.97
CA TRP A 62 -11.99 -12.62 -8.74
C TRP A 62 -12.01 -11.09 -8.84
N TRP A 63 -11.52 -10.55 -9.95
CA TRP A 63 -11.52 -9.11 -10.19
C TRP A 63 -12.93 -8.54 -10.27
N GLN A 64 -13.86 -9.22 -10.95
CA GLN A 64 -15.26 -8.80 -11.00
C GLN A 64 -15.88 -8.71 -9.60
N SER A 65 -15.64 -9.71 -8.75
CA SER A 65 -16.12 -9.70 -7.37
C SER A 65 -15.50 -8.57 -6.55
N PHE A 66 -14.19 -8.34 -6.71
CA PHE A 66 -13.49 -7.24 -6.05
C PHE A 66 -14.04 -5.88 -6.49
N GLN A 67 -14.17 -5.65 -7.80
CA GLN A 67 -14.69 -4.41 -8.36
C GLN A 67 -16.14 -4.15 -7.91
N GLN A 68 -16.95 -5.20 -7.77
CA GLN A 68 -18.31 -5.09 -7.24
C GLN A 68 -18.30 -4.67 -5.76
N ALA A 69 -17.36 -5.16 -4.96
CA ALA A 69 -17.23 -4.77 -3.57
C ALA A 69 -16.89 -3.29 -3.38
N LEU A 70 -16.27 -2.64 -4.36
CA LEU A 70 -15.93 -1.21 -4.33
C LEU A 70 -17.11 -0.30 -4.69
N THR A 71 -18.26 -0.85 -5.09
CA THR A 71 -19.44 -0.07 -5.50
C THR A 71 -19.87 0.99 -4.47
N PRO A 72 -19.86 0.76 -3.16
CA PRO A 72 -20.23 1.81 -2.18
C PRO A 72 -19.34 3.05 -2.24
N LEU A 73 -18.04 2.90 -2.50
CA LEU A 73 -17.12 4.04 -2.65
C LEU A 73 -17.47 4.84 -3.92
N ARG A 74 -17.64 4.14 -5.05
CA ARG A 74 -18.01 4.79 -6.32
C ARG A 74 -19.36 5.48 -6.25
N ALA A 75 -20.34 4.84 -5.60
CA ALA A 75 -21.67 5.46 -5.38
C ALA A 75 -21.60 6.72 -4.51
N ALA A 76 -20.61 6.80 -3.61
CA ALA A 76 -20.33 8.00 -2.82
C ALA A 76 -19.46 9.03 -3.57
N GLY A 77 -19.08 8.78 -4.83
CA GLY A 77 -18.21 9.64 -5.61
C GLY A 77 -16.76 9.67 -5.13
N ILE A 78 -16.32 8.61 -4.41
CA ILE A 78 -14.96 8.50 -3.90
C ILE A 78 -14.12 7.74 -4.93
N PRO A 79 -13.11 8.38 -5.56
CA PRO A 79 -12.21 7.73 -6.50
C PRO A 79 -11.42 6.60 -5.85
N VAL A 80 -11.18 5.54 -6.63
CA VAL A 80 -10.37 4.40 -6.19
C VAL A 80 -9.18 4.25 -7.15
N LEU A 81 -7.99 4.34 -6.59
CA LEU A 81 -6.71 4.12 -7.28
C LEU A 81 -6.14 2.76 -6.87
N ALA A 82 -5.25 2.21 -7.65
CA ALA A 82 -4.67 0.89 -7.34
C ALA A 82 -3.22 0.76 -7.78
N ILE A 83 -2.52 -0.10 -7.08
CA ILE A 83 -1.28 -0.75 -7.51
C ILE A 83 -1.46 -2.26 -7.45
N ALA A 84 -0.67 -3.00 -8.20
CA ALA A 84 -0.64 -4.46 -8.12
C ALA A 84 0.21 -4.92 -6.94
N GLY A 85 -0.25 -5.95 -6.23
CA GLY A 85 0.58 -6.76 -5.37
C GLY A 85 1.10 -8.02 -6.09
N ASN A 86 1.88 -8.85 -5.40
CA ASN A 86 2.42 -10.06 -6.01
C ASN A 86 1.34 -11.09 -6.34
N HIS A 87 0.30 -11.21 -5.49
CA HIS A 87 -0.86 -12.08 -5.75
C HIS A 87 -1.68 -11.64 -6.97
N ASP A 88 -1.68 -10.36 -7.28
CA ASP A 88 -2.35 -9.81 -8.46
C ASP A 88 -1.55 -10.00 -9.76
N TYR A 89 -0.29 -10.42 -9.68
CA TYR A 89 0.65 -10.29 -10.79
C TYR A 89 1.47 -11.56 -11.11
N TYR A 90 1.16 -12.72 -10.52
CA TYR A 90 1.95 -13.97 -10.62
C TYR A 90 2.15 -14.45 -12.07
N THR A 91 1.10 -14.62 -12.84
CA THR A 91 1.15 -15.21 -14.17
C THR A 91 0.72 -14.22 -15.24
N ALA A 92 0.89 -14.57 -16.51
CA ALA A 92 0.40 -13.77 -17.63
C ALA A 92 -1.11 -13.51 -17.56
N ALA A 93 -1.89 -14.50 -17.08
CA ALA A 93 -3.33 -14.35 -16.90
C ALA A 93 -3.64 -13.31 -15.80
N HIS A 94 -2.93 -13.36 -14.67
CA HIS A 94 -3.10 -12.37 -13.59
C HIS A 94 -2.77 -10.96 -14.08
N ARG A 95 -1.64 -10.77 -14.77
CA ARG A 95 -1.23 -9.47 -15.33
C ARG A 95 -2.24 -8.90 -16.31
N SER A 96 -2.75 -9.75 -17.21
CA SER A 96 -3.75 -9.33 -18.19
C SER A 96 -5.06 -8.91 -17.52
N GLU A 97 -5.55 -9.72 -16.55
CA GLU A 97 -6.83 -9.45 -15.90
C GLU A 97 -6.72 -8.29 -14.89
N TYR A 98 -5.55 -8.07 -14.26
CA TYR A 98 -5.29 -6.86 -13.48
C TYR A 98 -5.43 -5.60 -14.35
N SER A 99 -4.76 -5.57 -15.51
CA SER A 99 -4.83 -4.43 -16.42
C SER A 99 -6.25 -4.21 -16.96
N ALA A 100 -7.01 -5.30 -17.19
CA ALA A 100 -8.40 -5.22 -17.62
C ALA A 100 -9.35 -4.74 -16.52
N ALA A 101 -9.05 -5.04 -15.24
CA ALA A 101 -9.84 -4.59 -14.11
C ALA A 101 -9.69 -3.09 -13.82
N TRP A 102 -8.57 -2.50 -14.24
CA TRP A 102 -8.25 -1.08 -14.07
C TRP A 102 -7.99 -0.39 -15.42
N PRO A 103 -8.96 -0.39 -16.35
CA PRO A 103 -8.76 0.12 -17.72
C PRO A 103 -8.58 1.63 -17.76
N THR A 104 -9.17 2.31 -16.79
CA THR A 104 -9.02 3.74 -16.56
C THR A 104 -8.88 3.96 -15.06
N LEU A 105 -7.92 4.78 -14.67
CA LEU A 105 -7.84 5.20 -13.29
C LEU A 105 -8.91 6.25 -13.02
N ASP A 106 -9.54 6.20 -11.84
CA ASP A 106 -10.51 7.19 -11.39
C ASP A 106 -9.78 8.52 -11.06
N THR A 107 -9.17 9.14 -12.07
CA THR A 107 -8.42 10.40 -11.93
C THR A 107 -9.28 11.64 -12.14
N ASP A 108 -10.55 11.48 -12.46
CA ASP A 108 -11.48 12.58 -12.73
C ASP A 108 -12.00 13.25 -11.46
N PHE A 109 -11.29 13.14 -10.33
CA PHE A 109 -11.67 13.92 -9.17
C PHE A 109 -11.07 15.32 -9.25
N THR A 110 -11.92 16.32 -8.98
CA THR A 110 -11.59 17.74 -9.08
C THR A 110 -10.31 18.09 -8.30
N GLY A 111 -9.33 18.67 -8.96
CA GLY A 111 -8.09 19.16 -8.36
C GLY A 111 -6.88 18.25 -8.51
N VAL A 112 -7.01 17.10 -9.20
CA VAL A 112 -5.84 16.29 -9.57
C VAL A 112 -5.22 16.84 -10.84
N ALA A 113 -3.92 17.10 -10.81
CA ALA A 113 -3.17 17.38 -12.02
C ALA A 113 -3.16 16.12 -12.92
N PRO A 114 -3.06 16.27 -14.24
CA PRO A 114 -2.87 15.14 -15.14
C PRO A 114 -1.72 14.26 -14.66
N LEU A 115 -1.84 12.95 -14.89
CA LEU A 115 -0.72 12.03 -14.67
C LEU A 115 0.53 12.56 -15.36
N LEU A 116 1.65 12.54 -14.64
CA LEU A 116 2.92 12.95 -15.22
C LEU A 116 3.31 12.02 -16.37
N ASP A 117 3.86 12.58 -17.43
CA ASP A 117 4.30 11.80 -18.57
C ASP A 117 5.35 10.74 -18.16
N GLY A 118 5.29 9.57 -18.79
CA GLY A 118 6.23 8.48 -18.56
C GLY A 118 5.80 7.43 -17.56
N GLY A 119 4.70 7.63 -16.84
CA GLY A 119 4.08 6.58 -16.05
C GLY A 119 3.45 5.47 -16.87
N SER A 120 3.18 4.34 -16.25
CA SER A 120 2.55 3.16 -16.86
C SER A 120 1.33 2.72 -16.06
N PRO A 121 0.23 3.54 -16.04
CA PRO A 121 -0.99 3.15 -15.33
C PRO A 121 -1.58 1.85 -15.90
N PRO A 122 -2.14 0.99 -15.07
CA PRO A 122 -2.34 1.09 -13.62
C PRO A 122 -1.17 0.58 -12.76
N LEU A 123 0.03 0.46 -13.31
CA LEU A 123 1.19 -0.11 -12.61
C LEU A 123 2.01 0.94 -11.87
N SER A 124 2.52 1.95 -12.58
CA SER A 124 3.30 3.04 -11.98
C SER A 124 2.82 4.37 -12.54
N TYR A 125 2.46 5.28 -11.66
CA TYR A 125 1.94 6.60 -12.02
C TYR A 125 1.94 7.53 -10.81
N SER A 126 1.78 8.82 -11.06
CA SER A 126 1.74 9.84 -10.02
C SER A 126 0.71 10.92 -10.31
N PHE A 127 0.40 11.69 -9.32
CA PHE A 127 -0.44 12.88 -9.43
C PHE A 127 -0.13 13.89 -8.33
N ASP A 128 -0.51 15.13 -8.57
CA ASP A 128 -0.44 16.22 -7.60
C ASP A 128 -1.85 16.59 -7.14
N LEU A 129 -2.02 16.78 -5.83
CA LEU A 129 -3.26 17.24 -5.23
C LEU A 129 -2.97 18.20 -4.07
N ASP A 130 -3.44 19.45 -4.19
CA ASP A 130 -3.34 20.48 -3.15
C ASP A 130 -1.92 20.65 -2.55
N GLY A 131 -0.88 20.55 -3.40
CA GLY A 131 0.52 20.69 -2.98
C GLY A 131 1.17 19.42 -2.46
N VAL A 132 0.47 18.30 -2.50
CA VAL A 132 0.99 16.96 -2.20
C VAL A 132 1.22 16.20 -3.49
N HIS A 133 2.41 15.65 -3.65
CA HIS A 133 2.75 14.72 -4.72
C HIS A 133 2.61 13.29 -4.22
N VAL A 134 1.91 12.46 -4.97
CA VAL A 134 1.70 11.04 -4.65
C VAL A 134 2.13 10.20 -5.83
N SER A 135 3.15 9.36 -5.63
CA SER A 135 3.59 8.36 -6.61
C SER A 135 3.13 6.97 -6.17
N LEU A 136 2.52 6.24 -7.09
CA LEU A 136 2.16 4.83 -6.93
C LEU A 136 3.11 3.99 -7.80
N ILE A 137 3.76 2.99 -7.20
CA ILE A 137 4.81 2.24 -7.88
C ILE A 137 4.54 0.74 -7.92
N HIS A 138 4.79 0.14 -9.06
CA HIS A 138 4.79 -1.30 -9.23
C HIS A 138 6.18 -1.85 -8.85
N ALA A 139 6.26 -2.41 -7.66
CA ALA A 139 7.44 -3.12 -7.18
C ALA A 139 6.95 -4.36 -6.42
N VAL A 140 6.99 -5.49 -7.08
CA VAL A 140 6.63 -6.81 -6.53
C VAL A 140 7.87 -7.68 -6.39
N ASP A 141 7.80 -8.72 -5.58
CA ASP A 141 8.88 -9.68 -5.36
C ASP A 141 10.21 -9.04 -4.88
N GLN A 142 10.11 -7.94 -4.15
CA GLN A 142 11.29 -7.17 -3.69
C GLN A 142 12.25 -6.82 -4.84
N LYS A 143 11.69 -6.45 -5.98
CA LYS A 143 12.43 -6.08 -7.17
C LYS A 143 11.95 -4.73 -7.68
N LEU A 144 12.88 -3.82 -7.91
CA LEU A 144 12.63 -2.55 -8.56
C LEU A 144 13.16 -2.64 -10.00
N GLU A 145 12.25 -2.68 -10.96
CA GLU A 145 12.63 -2.73 -12.36
C GLU A 145 13.34 -1.42 -12.76
N PRO A 146 14.37 -1.49 -13.62
CA PRO A 146 15.16 -0.32 -14.00
C PRO A 146 14.33 0.82 -14.57
N GLU A 147 13.26 0.50 -15.32
CA GLU A 147 12.36 1.47 -15.93
C GLU A 147 11.53 2.20 -14.87
N VAL A 148 11.06 1.46 -13.86
CA VAL A 148 10.32 2.04 -12.72
C VAL A 148 11.25 2.93 -11.89
N ALA A 149 12.49 2.49 -11.66
CA ALA A 149 13.48 3.27 -10.93
C ALA A 149 13.85 4.57 -11.66
N ALA A 150 14.01 4.51 -12.99
CA ALA A 150 14.31 5.68 -13.82
C ALA A 150 13.13 6.67 -13.79
N TRP A 151 11.93 6.17 -14.06
CA TRP A 151 10.70 6.98 -14.02
C TRP A 151 10.49 7.64 -12.65
N LEU A 152 10.58 6.89 -11.55
CA LEU A 152 10.36 7.42 -10.20
C LEU A 152 11.39 8.52 -9.85
N ARG A 153 12.63 8.38 -10.30
CA ARG A 153 13.67 9.42 -10.11
C ARG A 153 13.28 10.72 -10.81
N GLU A 154 12.82 10.64 -12.05
CA GLU A 154 12.40 11.79 -12.83
C GLU A 154 11.13 12.42 -12.25
N ASP A 155 10.18 11.59 -11.84
CA ASP A 155 8.93 11.98 -11.21
C ASP A 155 9.16 12.77 -9.92
N LEU A 156 9.96 12.23 -8.99
CA LEU A 156 10.31 12.92 -7.75
C LEU A 156 11.14 14.19 -7.97
N ALA A 157 11.98 14.22 -9.01
CA ALA A 157 12.72 15.42 -9.37
C ALA A 157 11.78 16.51 -9.93
N ALA A 158 10.80 16.14 -10.75
CA ALA A 158 9.77 17.05 -11.24
C ALA A 158 8.89 17.59 -10.09
N ALA A 159 8.64 16.77 -9.08
CA ALA A 159 7.87 17.12 -7.88
C ALA A 159 8.70 17.89 -6.83
N ALA A 160 9.89 18.40 -7.14
CA ALA A 160 10.74 19.09 -6.17
C ALA A 160 10.09 20.33 -5.52
N GLY A 161 9.09 20.92 -6.16
CA GLY A 161 8.30 22.04 -5.64
C GLY A 161 7.11 21.65 -4.77
N ALA A 162 6.77 20.36 -4.66
CA ALA A 162 5.68 19.89 -3.81
C ALA A 162 6.05 20.04 -2.33
N GLY A 163 5.08 20.48 -1.52
CA GLY A 163 5.26 20.63 -0.08
C GLY A 163 5.41 19.28 0.64
N LEU A 164 4.80 18.25 0.11
CA LEU A 164 4.82 16.88 0.64
C LEU A 164 4.92 15.88 -0.52
N ARG A 165 5.76 14.86 -0.38
CA ARG A 165 5.91 13.75 -1.34
C ARG A 165 5.69 12.44 -0.62
N LEU A 166 4.74 11.64 -1.12
CA LEU A 166 4.36 10.34 -0.59
C LEU A 166 4.50 9.29 -1.70
N VAL A 167 4.99 8.12 -1.37
CA VAL A 167 5.10 7.01 -2.31
C VAL A 167 4.37 5.79 -1.75
N ILE A 168 3.58 5.13 -2.60
CA ILE A 168 2.82 3.94 -2.25
C ILE A 168 3.30 2.80 -3.13
N GLY A 169 3.79 1.73 -2.53
CA GLY A 169 4.13 0.46 -3.16
C GLY A 169 3.46 -0.69 -2.43
N HIS A 170 3.68 -1.93 -2.90
CA HIS A 170 3.12 -3.09 -2.22
C HIS A 170 4.10 -3.73 -1.24
N VAL A 171 5.33 -3.97 -1.69
CA VAL A 171 6.35 -4.68 -0.91
C VAL A 171 7.14 -3.70 -0.03
N PRO A 172 7.40 -4.04 1.24
CA PRO A 172 8.12 -3.16 2.14
C PRO A 172 9.62 -3.05 1.81
N LEU A 173 10.24 -1.93 2.18
CA LEU A 173 11.70 -1.76 2.12
C LEU A 173 12.41 -2.71 3.10
N VAL A 174 11.86 -2.84 4.30
CA VAL A 174 12.34 -3.76 5.34
C VAL A 174 11.17 -4.61 5.78
N SER A 175 11.36 -5.92 5.70
CA SER A 175 10.39 -6.93 6.11
C SER A 175 10.51 -7.21 7.61
N MET A 176 9.36 -7.40 8.26
CA MET A 176 9.28 -7.86 9.66
C MET A 176 9.19 -9.38 9.80
N ILE A 177 8.73 -10.05 8.76
CA ILE A 177 8.39 -11.49 8.83
C ILE A 177 9.12 -12.33 7.78
N GLY A 178 9.78 -11.70 6.83
CA GLY A 178 10.50 -12.35 5.75
C GLY A 178 11.92 -11.82 5.59
N HIS A 179 12.53 -12.16 4.47
CA HIS A 179 13.82 -11.60 4.11
C HIS A 179 13.67 -10.19 3.56
N THR A 180 14.47 -9.28 4.05
CA THR A 180 14.68 -7.98 3.41
C THR A 180 15.69 -8.18 2.28
N SER A 181 15.31 -7.85 1.06
CA SER A 181 16.27 -7.72 -0.02
C SER A 181 17.10 -6.45 0.18
N GLU A 182 18.36 -6.58 0.57
CA GLU A 182 19.25 -5.44 0.73
C GLU A 182 19.40 -4.63 -0.56
N THR A 183 19.38 -5.31 -1.72
CA THR A 183 19.41 -4.65 -3.02
C THR A 183 18.16 -3.78 -3.22
N PHE A 184 16.96 -4.33 -3.02
CA PHE A 184 15.71 -3.59 -3.16
C PHE A 184 15.64 -2.42 -2.17
N LYS A 185 15.92 -2.69 -0.88
CA LYS A 185 15.95 -1.68 0.18
C LYS A 185 16.86 -0.51 -0.17
N ASN A 186 18.10 -0.82 -0.61
CA ASN A 186 19.08 0.21 -0.90
C ASN A 186 18.73 0.98 -2.18
N GLN A 187 18.28 0.30 -3.23
CA GLN A 187 17.90 0.95 -4.49
C GLN A 187 16.69 1.87 -4.31
N LEU A 188 15.57 1.33 -3.83
CA LEU A 188 14.36 2.12 -3.65
C LEU A 188 14.52 3.12 -2.52
N GLY A 189 15.03 2.71 -1.37
CA GLY A 189 15.17 3.58 -0.21
C GLY A 189 16.09 4.78 -0.44
N SER A 190 17.22 4.60 -1.13
CA SER A 190 18.09 5.72 -1.51
C SER A 190 17.39 6.67 -2.48
N LEU A 191 16.64 6.13 -3.44
CA LEU A 191 15.88 6.94 -4.40
C LEU A 191 14.80 7.77 -3.69
N LEU A 192 14.07 7.17 -2.75
CA LEU A 192 13.08 7.86 -1.94
C LEU A 192 13.70 8.94 -1.06
N ALA A 193 14.84 8.66 -0.43
CA ALA A 193 15.57 9.63 0.39
C ALA A 193 16.08 10.82 -0.45
N GLN A 194 16.69 10.56 -1.62
CA GLN A 194 17.10 11.59 -2.57
C GLN A 194 15.91 12.44 -3.03
N GLY A 195 14.79 11.81 -3.30
CA GLY A 195 13.54 12.48 -3.66
C GLY A 195 12.84 13.18 -2.48
N GLN A 196 13.42 13.14 -1.28
CA GLN A 196 12.84 13.73 -0.05
C GLN A 196 11.41 13.23 0.21
N VAL A 197 11.17 11.95 -0.01
CA VAL A 197 9.88 11.32 0.26
C VAL A 197 9.66 11.23 1.76
N ALA A 198 8.56 11.80 2.23
CA ALA A 198 8.24 11.84 3.64
C ALA A 198 7.79 10.48 4.19
N ALA A 199 7.05 9.70 3.38
CA ALA A 199 6.64 8.36 3.75
C ALA A 199 6.51 7.43 2.53
N TYR A 200 6.86 6.16 2.75
CA TYR A 200 6.61 5.03 1.87
C TYR A 200 5.60 4.09 2.53
N PHE A 201 4.47 3.89 1.88
CA PHE A 201 3.40 3.01 2.35
C PHE A 201 3.48 1.65 1.65
N SER A 202 3.29 0.57 2.42
CA SER A 202 3.31 -0.80 1.89
C SER A 202 2.28 -1.70 2.56
N GLY A 203 1.83 -2.73 1.84
CA GLY A 203 1.06 -3.85 2.33
C GLY A 203 1.93 -5.09 2.53
N HIS A 204 1.52 -6.22 1.93
CA HIS A 204 2.26 -7.46 1.75
C HIS A 204 2.41 -8.33 3.01
N GLU A 205 2.73 -7.73 4.16
CA GLU A 205 3.00 -8.48 5.39
C GLU A 205 1.78 -8.64 6.30
N HIS A 206 0.65 -8.04 5.95
CA HIS A 206 -0.59 -8.07 6.73
C HIS A 206 -0.43 -7.56 8.16
N LEU A 207 0.57 -6.70 8.39
CA LEU A 207 0.91 -6.11 9.68
C LEU A 207 0.67 -4.61 9.68
N VAL A 208 0.32 -4.08 10.83
CA VAL A 208 0.38 -2.63 11.11
C VAL A 208 1.69 -2.33 11.79
N TRP A 209 2.54 -1.57 11.13
CA TRP A 209 3.84 -1.24 11.64
C TRP A 209 4.43 0.01 10.96
N GLU A 210 5.24 0.75 11.69
CA GLU A 210 5.95 1.90 11.17
C GLU A 210 7.37 1.97 11.69
N GLN A 211 8.26 2.48 10.85
CA GLN A 211 9.64 2.75 11.24
C GLN A 211 10.24 3.88 10.41
N GLU A 212 11.31 4.47 10.92
CA GLU A 212 12.17 5.37 10.18
C GLU A 212 13.42 4.63 9.70
N LEU A 213 13.69 4.74 8.40
CA LEU A 213 14.87 4.17 7.74
C LEU A 213 15.79 5.30 7.33
N THR A 214 17.05 5.21 7.74
CA THR A 214 18.07 6.20 7.39
C THR A 214 18.94 5.68 6.24
N PHE A 215 19.05 6.48 5.20
CA PHE A 215 19.91 6.29 4.04
C PHE A 215 20.95 7.41 3.99
N ALA A 216 21.91 7.32 3.07
CA ALA A 216 22.96 8.34 2.94
C ALA A 216 22.40 9.75 2.65
N ASP A 217 21.31 9.83 1.90
CA ASP A 217 20.70 11.07 1.40
C ASP A 217 19.51 11.56 2.24
N GLY A 218 19.13 10.84 3.29
CA GLY A 218 18.02 11.24 4.16
C GLY A 218 17.31 10.10 4.87
N THR A 219 16.17 10.42 5.46
CA THR A 219 15.35 9.48 6.21
C THR A 219 13.99 9.32 5.55
N VAL A 220 13.51 8.09 5.45
CA VAL A 220 12.20 7.74 4.92
C VAL A 220 11.39 7.03 6.01
N ARG A 221 10.17 7.47 6.26
CA ARG A 221 9.22 6.76 7.12
C ARG A 221 8.58 5.64 6.31
N GLN A 222 8.80 4.38 6.69
CA GLN A 222 8.06 3.22 6.18
C GLN A 222 6.81 2.99 7.01
N VAL A 223 5.67 2.79 6.34
CA VAL A 223 4.37 2.56 6.96
C VAL A 223 3.75 1.30 6.37
N HIS A 224 3.55 0.26 7.18
CA HIS A 224 2.79 -0.92 6.80
C HIS A 224 1.32 -0.71 7.13
N VAL A 225 0.46 -0.88 6.13
CA VAL A 225 -0.97 -0.50 6.24
C VAL A 225 -1.85 -1.60 6.82
N GLY A 226 -1.33 -2.83 6.98
CA GLY A 226 -2.10 -3.97 7.47
C GLY A 226 -2.91 -4.68 6.38
N THR A 227 -3.86 -5.52 6.77
CA THR A 227 -4.76 -6.25 5.88
C THR A 227 -6.19 -5.76 6.03
N ALA A 228 -6.82 -5.39 4.93
CA ALA A 228 -8.21 -4.89 4.94
C ALA A 228 -9.27 -6.01 5.05
N SER A 229 -8.87 -7.26 5.08
CA SER A 229 -9.79 -8.40 5.20
C SER A 229 -9.58 -9.25 6.44
N GLY A 230 -8.40 -9.18 7.07
CA GLY A 230 -8.00 -10.07 8.16
C GLY A 230 -7.78 -11.52 7.73
N THR A 231 -7.71 -11.78 6.40
CA THR A 231 -7.33 -13.09 5.86
C THR A 231 -5.81 -13.21 5.82
N TYR A 232 -5.29 -14.42 5.91
CA TYR A 232 -3.86 -14.70 5.82
C TYR A 232 -3.01 -13.85 6.78
N HIS A 233 -3.34 -13.87 8.05
CA HIS A 233 -2.50 -13.23 9.07
C HIS A 233 -1.37 -14.16 9.54
N TYR A 234 -0.24 -13.56 9.85
CA TYR A 234 0.86 -14.27 10.49
C TYR A 234 0.67 -14.26 12.00
N PRO A 235 0.71 -15.42 12.67
CA PRO A 235 0.67 -15.44 14.12
C PRO A 235 1.95 -14.78 14.66
N LEU A 236 1.82 -13.58 15.20
CA LEU A 236 2.91 -12.91 15.91
C LEU A 236 3.09 -13.57 17.26
N ASN A 237 3.94 -14.57 17.30
CA ASN A 237 4.50 -15.05 18.56
C ASN A 237 5.93 -14.51 18.71
N GLN A 238 6.45 -14.59 19.91
CA GLN A 238 7.80 -14.10 20.20
C GLN A 238 8.87 -14.76 19.32
N SER A 239 8.70 -16.02 18.95
CA SER A 239 9.63 -16.73 18.08
C SER A 239 9.56 -16.26 16.62
N THR A 240 8.38 -15.93 16.10
CA THR A 240 8.23 -15.37 14.74
C THR A 240 8.87 -13.99 14.66
N CYS A 241 8.60 -13.14 15.64
CA CYS A 241 9.25 -11.83 15.73
C CYS A 241 10.77 -11.97 15.90
N GLN A 242 11.24 -12.89 16.74
CA GLN A 242 12.68 -13.13 16.92
C GLN A 242 13.35 -13.67 15.67
N ALA A 243 12.70 -14.57 14.91
CA ALA A 243 13.22 -15.10 13.67
C ALA A 243 13.32 -14.00 12.59
N ALA A 244 12.31 -13.18 12.46
CA ALA A 244 12.34 -12.01 11.57
C ALA A 244 13.42 -10.99 11.98
N CYS A 245 13.63 -10.82 13.28
CA CYS A 245 14.66 -9.93 13.84
C CYS A 245 16.08 -10.49 13.77
N GLN A 246 16.27 -11.80 13.54
CA GLN A 246 17.58 -12.48 13.52
C GLN A 246 18.07 -12.86 12.10
N GLY A 247 17.32 -12.51 11.06
CA GLY A 247 17.74 -12.73 9.68
C GLY A 247 18.98 -11.91 9.29
N ASP A 248 19.42 -12.03 8.04
CA ASP A 248 20.60 -11.35 7.46
C ASP A 248 20.59 -9.80 7.57
N HIS A 249 19.55 -9.25 8.16
CA HIS A 249 19.33 -7.81 8.34
C HIS A 249 19.96 -7.24 9.61
N GLY A 250 20.68 -8.08 10.33
CA GLY A 250 21.07 -7.78 11.71
C GLY A 250 19.83 -7.66 12.58
N THR A 251 20.01 -7.83 13.86
CA THR A 251 18.93 -7.76 14.85
C THR A 251 18.10 -6.51 14.61
N ILE A 252 16.85 -6.66 14.15
CA ILE A 252 15.85 -5.60 14.25
C ILE A 252 15.28 -5.72 15.67
N PRO A 253 15.72 -4.95 16.64
CA PRO A 253 15.16 -5.06 17.96
C PRO A 253 13.74 -4.52 17.91
N LEU A 254 12.76 -5.32 18.30
CA LEU A 254 11.38 -4.86 18.54
C LEU A 254 11.32 -3.69 19.54
N THR A 255 12.40 -3.44 20.26
CA THR A 255 12.48 -2.45 21.35
C THR A 255 13.61 -1.46 21.18
N GLY A 256 14.28 -1.42 20.01
CA GLY A 256 15.40 -0.62 20.20
C GLY A 256 16.07 0.06 19.12
N THR A 257 17.09 0.40 19.13
CA THR A 257 18.08 1.41 18.83
C THR A 257 18.48 1.54 17.36
N ARG A 258 18.04 0.66 16.48
CA ARG A 258 18.39 0.73 15.06
C ARG A 258 17.22 1.13 14.14
N PHE A 259 16.01 0.88 14.59
CA PHE A 259 14.77 1.33 13.93
C PHE A 259 13.89 1.86 15.05
N ALA A 260 13.78 3.15 15.17
CA ALA A 260 12.87 3.74 16.12
C ALA A 260 11.44 3.44 15.67
N LEU A 261 10.81 2.45 16.33
CA LEU A 261 9.37 2.34 16.25
C LEU A 261 8.80 3.67 16.77
N ARG A 262 7.95 4.33 16.02
CA ARG A 262 7.30 5.54 16.51
C ARG A 262 6.50 5.21 17.75
N PRO A 263 6.44 6.13 18.74
CA PRO A 263 5.60 5.93 19.92
C PRO A 263 4.16 5.60 19.49
N GLY A 264 3.60 4.55 20.05
CA GLY A 264 2.25 4.08 19.71
C GLY A 264 2.18 3.06 18.57
N THR A 265 3.27 2.78 17.85
CA THR A 265 3.32 1.71 16.87
C THR A 265 3.21 0.36 17.55
N ARG A 266 2.30 -0.46 17.08
CA ARG A 266 2.09 -1.82 17.57
C ARG A 266 2.10 -2.80 16.40
N LEU A 267 2.75 -3.93 16.58
CA LEU A 267 2.62 -5.06 15.68
C LEU A 267 1.25 -5.70 15.90
N GLN A 268 0.45 -5.79 14.85
CA GLN A 268 -0.81 -6.50 14.89
C GLN A 268 -1.00 -7.28 13.60
N ALA A 269 -1.23 -8.57 13.73
CA ALA A 269 -1.35 -9.50 12.62
C ALA A 269 -2.73 -10.17 12.51
N ASP A 270 -3.60 -9.99 13.47
CA ASP A 270 -4.82 -10.80 13.62
C ASP A 270 -6.12 -10.02 13.42
N LYS A 271 -6.06 -8.84 12.88
CA LYS A 271 -7.22 -7.96 12.72
C LYS A 271 -7.26 -7.29 11.36
N VAL A 272 -8.47 -6.95 10.96
CA VAL A 272 -8.72 -6.10 9.80
C VAL A 272 -8.24 -4.70 10.10
N ASN A 273 -7.33 -4.20 9.28
CA ASN A 273 -6.71 -2.90 9.45
C ASN A 273 -6.72 -2.12 8.14
N ILE A 274 -6.83 -0.82 8.25
CA ILE A 274 -6.63 0.12 7.16
C ILE A 274 -5.78 1.30 7.64
N CYS A 275 -5.21 2.01 6.70
CA CYS A 275 -4.48 3.24 6.96
C CYS A 275 -5.27 4.43 6.44
N VAL A 276 -5.40 5.48 7.25
CA VAL A 276 -5.91 6.78 6.83
C VAL A 276 -4.82 7.81 7.02
N VAL A 277 -4.59 8.59 5.98
CA VAL A 277 -3.60 9.66 5.98
C VAL A 277 -4.33 10.99 5.94
N ASP A 278 -4.21 11.75 7.00
CA ASP A 278 -4.76 13.10 7.11
C ASP A 278 -3.69 14.11 6.69
N ILE A 279 -4.03 14.99 5.75
CA ILE A 279 -3.16 16.02 5.20
C ILE A 279 -3.53 17.37 5.76
N ASP A 280 -2.55 18.12 6.23
CA ASP A 280 -2.67 19.51 6.66
C ASP A 280 -1.53 20.35 6.06
N GLY A 281 -1.70 20.79 4.84
CA GLY A 281 -0.68 21.50 4.07
C GLY A 281 0.49 20.60 3.70
N ALA A 282 1.68 20.88 4.23
CA ALA A 282 2.88 20.09 4.05
C ALA A 282 3.08 19.03 5.16
N ASP A 283 2.20 19.01 6.15
CA ASP A 283 2.22 18.05 7.23
C ASP A 283 1.21 16.91 6.98
N PHE A 284 1.47 15.76 7.57
CA PHE A 284 0.54 14.64 7.51
C PHE A 284 0.57 13.82 8.80
N THR A 285 -0.57 13.18 9.07
CA THR A 285 -0.73 12.23 10.16
C THR A 285 -1.22 10.90 9.64
N VAL A 286 -0.65 9.82 10.12
CA VAL A 286 -1.08 8.45 9.80
C VAL A 286 -1.95 7.94 10.95
N ARG A 287 -3.17 7.51 10.62
CA ARG A 287 -4.06 6.81 11.53
C ARG A 287 -4.24 5.38 11.05
N HIS A 288 -3.82 4.44 11.85
CA HIS A 288 -4.21 3.05 11.65
C HIS A 288 -5.57 2.82 12.30
N LEU A 289 -6.52 2.31 11.54
CA LEU A 289 -7.85 1.96 12.02
C LEU A 289 -8.02 0.45 11.94
N CYS A 290 -8.67 -0.14 12.93
CA CYS A 290 -9.04 -1.54 12.92
C CYS A 290 -10.57 -1.70 12.96
N LEU A 291 -11.07 -2.79 12.35
CA LEU A 291 -12.49 -3.12 12.38
C LEU A 291 -12.81 -3.85 13.68
N ARG A 292 -13.70 -3.27 14.49
CA ARG A 292 -14.28 -3.89 15.70
C ARG A 292 -15.78 -3.65 15.71
N GLU A 293 -16.55 -4.71 15.92
CA GLU A 293 -18.01 -4.62 15.97
C GLU A 293 -18.60 -3.79 14.83
N ASP A 294 -18.10 -4.04 13.61
CA ASP A 294 -18.46 -3.33 12.38
C ASP A 294 -18.18 -1.81 12.38
N GLN A 295 -17.32 -1.32 13.27
CA GLN A 295 -16.82 0.06 13.28
C GLN A 295 -15.33 0.13 13.02
N LEU A 296 -14.90 1.17 12.30
CA LEU A 296 -13.49 1.52 12.19
C LEU A 296 -13.11 2.37 13.41
N VAL A 297 -12.26 1.82 14.26
CA VAL A 297 -11.78 2.48 15.48
C VAL A 297 -10.26 2.62 15.44
N PRO A 298 -9.68 3.59 16.15
CA PRO A 298 -8.25 3.75 16.21
C PRO A 298 -7.56 2.46 16.70
N PHE A 299 -6.41 2.20 16.13
CA PHE A 299 -5.58 1.06 16.50
C PHE A 299 -5.05 1.24 17.92
N GLY A 300 -5.35 0.28 18.79
CA GLY A 300 -4.87 0.30 20.19
C GLY A 300 -5.88 0.77 21.23
N GLU A 301 -7.10 1.13 20.80
CA GLU A 301 -8.23 1.39 21.66
C GLU A 301 -9.09 0.15 21.92
#